data_9bc842a0f3ebcf840a6bd0feac611fc6
#
_entry.id   9bc842a0f3ebcf840a6bd0feac611fc6
#
_cell.length_a   1.000
_cell.length_b   1.000
_cell.length_c   1.000
_cell.angle_alpha   90.00
_cell.angle_beta   90.00
_cell.angle_gamma   90.00
#
_symmetry.space_group_name_H-M   'P 1'
#
loop_
_entity.id
_entity.type
_entity.pdbx_description
1 polymer ?
#
loop_
_entity_poly.entity_id
_entity_poly.type
_entity_poly.pdbx_seq_one_letter_code
_entity_poly.pdbx_strand_id
1 'polypeptide(L)' 'MEEIVIRNRLKVARVEKGLTQADLAELAGVTRQTIGLIEGGRYNPTLKLCLILARETGRSLDELFWIEGER' A
#
# COMPACT_ATOMS: atom_id res chain seq x y z
N MET A 1 12.89 -19.65 -10.58
CA MET A 1 12.72 -18.54 -9.62
C MET A 1 11.45 -18.77 -8.79
N GLU A 2 11.54 -18.54 -7.51
CA GLU A 2 10.41 -18.69 -6.60
C GLU A 2 9.32 -17.69 -6.91
N GLU A 3 8.08 -18.15 -6.89
CA GLU A 3 6.93 -17.28 -7.06
C GLU A 3 6.56 -16.68 -5.70
N ILE A 4 6.64 -15.37 -5.60
CA ILE A 4 6.38 -14.66 -4.35
C ILE A 4 5.11 -13.83 -4.50
N VAL A 5 4.18 -14.01 -3.56
CA VAL A 5 2.97 -13.20 -3.50
C VAL A 5 3.13 -12.16 -2.39
N ILE A 6 2.97 -10.90 -2.75
CA ILE A 6 3.02 -9.79 -1.79
C ILE A 6 1.61 -9.51 -1.29
N ARG A 7 1.45 -9.50 0.02
CA ARG A 7 0.21 -9.12 0.69
C ARG A 7 0.36 -7.73 1.26
N ASN A 8 -0.75 -7.03 1.43
CA ASN A 8 -0.70 -5.70 2.02
C ASN A 8 -1.91 -5.41 2.88
N ARG A 9 -1.76 -4.40 3.73
CA ARG A 9 -2.79 -3.92 4.63
C ARG A 9 -3.06 -2.42 4.38
N LEU A 10 -2.83 -1.99 3.15
CA LEU A 10 -2.93 -0.57 2.81
C LEU A 10 -4.34 -0.02 3.03
N LYS A 11 -5.35 -0.77 2.61
CA LYS A 11 -6.75 -0.33 2.77
C LYS A 11 -7.09 -0.10 4.25
N VAL A 12 -6.72 -1.03 5.12
CA VAL A 12 -6.98 -0.92 6.55
C VAL A 12 -6.27 0.30 7.13
N ALA A 13 -4.98 0.48 6.80
CA ALA A 13 -4.20 1.61 7.29
C ALA A 13 -4.78 2.93 6.81
N ARG A 14 -5.19 2.98 5.55
CA ARG A 14 -5.81 4.16 4.95
C ARG A 14 -7.11 4.53 5.66
N VAL A 15 -7.99 3.55 5.84
CA VAL A 15 -9.30 3.77 6.48
C VAL A 15 -9.13 4.21 7.94
N GLU A 16 -8.19 3.60 8.66
CA GLU A 16 -7.89 3.99 10.03
C GLU A 16 -7.40 5.43 10.14
N LYS A 17 -6.75 5.92 9.08
CA LYS A 17 -6.28 7.31 9.02
C LYS A 17 -7.38 8.27 8.56
N GLY A 18 -8.55 7.76 8.19
CA GLY A 18 -9.66 8.58 7.74
C GLY A 18 -9.53 9.08 6.30
N LEU A 19 -8.71 8.42 5.48
CA LEU A 19 -8.44 8.83 4.12
C LEU A 19 -9.26 8.01 3.12
N THR A 20 -9.80 8.68 2.09
CA THR A 20 -10.37 7.99 0.94
C THR A 20 -9.23 7.55 0.03
N GLN A 21 -9.53 6.68 -0.96
CA GLN A 21 -8.54 6.31 -1.98
C GLN A 21 -8.03 7.54 -2.72
N ALA A 22 -8.93 8.48 -3.02
CA ALA A 22 -8.57 9.72 -3.71
C ALA A 22 -7.66 10.59 -2.85
N ASP A 23 -7.94 10.68 -1.54
CA ASP A 23 -7.10 11.45 -0.61
C ASP A 23 -5.68 10.89 -0.58
N LEU A 24 -5.55 9.58 -0.41
CA LEU A 24 -4.23 8.94 -0.34
C LEU A 24 -3.49 9.08 -1.67
N ALA A 25 -4.19 8.94 -2.78
CA ALA A 25 -3.61 9.12 -4.11
C ALA A 25 -3.01 10.50 -4.28
N GLU A 26 -3.74 11.52 -3.86
CA GLU A 26 -3.25 12.91 -3.92
C GLU A 26 -2.01 13.10 -3.07
N LEU A 27 -2.03 12.60 -1.83
CA LEU A 27 -0.87 12.69 -0.93
C LEU A 27 0.35 11.95 -1.48
N ALA A 28 0.13 10.84 -2.15
CA ALA A 28 1.21 10.00 -2.68
C ALA A 28 1.66 10.42 -4.10
N GLY A 29 0.94 11.32 -4.74
CA GLY A 29 1.28 11.76 -6.09
C GLY A 29 0.98 10.72 -7.17
N VAL A 30 -0.02 9.89 -6.96
CA VAL A 30 -0.46 8.87 -7.92
C VAL A 30 -1.96 9.00 -8.17
N THR A 31 -2.50 8.19 -9.08
CA THR A 31 -3.93 8.21 -9.35
C THR A 31 -4.69 7.36 -8.34
N ARG A 32 -5.97 7.66 -8.15
CA ARG A 32 -6.87 6.85 -7.33
C ARG A 32 -6.89 5.39 -7.80
N GLN A 33 -6.86 5.18 -9.12
CA GLN A 33 -6.83 3.84 -9.70
C GLN A 33 -5.60 3.07 -9.22
N THR A 34 -4.44 3.72 -9.16
CA THR A 34 -3.21 3.09 -8.66
C THR A 34 -3.37 2.60 -7.23
N ILE A 35 -3.96 3.43 -6.36
CA ILE A 35 -4.22 3.03 -4.97
C ILE A 35 -5.12 1.79 -4.94
N GLY A 36 -6.21 1.79 -5.73
CA GLY A 36 -7.11 0.64 -5.80
C GLY A 36 -6.42 -0.64 -6.26
N LEU A 37 -5.55 -0.54 -7.25
CA LEU A 37 -4.78 -1.68 -7.75
C LEU A 37 -3.81 -2.23 -6.69
N ILE A 38 -3.16 -1.34 -5.94
CA ILE A 38 -2.28 -1.75 -4.86
C ILE A 38 -3.07 -2.48 -3.77
N GLU A 39 -4.16 -1.89 -3.32
CA GLU A 39 -5.00 -2.47 -2.27
C GLU A 39 -5.53 -3.85 -2.69
N GLY A 40 -5.83 -4.02 -3.95
CA GLY A 40 -6.31 -5.29 -4.50
C GLY A 40 -5.23 -6.32 -4.80
N GLY A 41 -3.96 -5.98 -4.57
CA GLY A 41 -2.85 -6.89 -4.86
C GLY A 41 -2.55 -7.04 -6.34
N ARG A 42 -3.03 -6.13 -7.18
CA ARG A 42 -2.87 -6.19 -8.63
C ARG A 42 -1.71 -5.38 -9.17
N TYR A 43 -1.06 -4.62 -8.32
CA TYR A 43 0.08 -3.82 -8.68
C TYR A 43 1.02 -3.74 -7.49
N ASN A 44 2.28 -4.10 -7.71
CA ASN A 44 3.31 -4.03 -6.69
C ASN A 44 4.04 -2.68 -6.83
N PRO A 45 3.86 -1.76 -5.89
CA PRO A 45 4.45 -0.44 -5.99
C PRO A 45 5.97 -0.49 -5.86
N THR A 46 6.63 0.54 -6.38
CA THR A 46 8.06 0.73 -6.19
C THR A 46 8.36 0.94 -4.70
N LEU A 47 9.60 0.71 -4.30
CA LEU A 47 10.01 0.97 -2.91
C LEU A 47 9.74 2.43 -2.53
N LYS A 48 10.03 3.37 -3.42
CA LYS A 48 9.76 4.79 -3.17
C LYS A 48 8.29 5.01 -2.82
N LEU A 49 7.38 4.46 -3.63
CA LEU A 49 5.96 4.62 -3.38
C LEU A 49 5.53 3.93 -2.07
N CYS A 50 6.07 2.74 -1.81
CA CYS A 50 5.80 2.03 -0.54
C CYS A 50 6.18 2.90 0.68
N LEU A 51 7.33 3.55 0.64
CA LEU A 51 7.79 4.40 1.74
C LEU A 51 6.91 5.63 1.90
N ILE A 52 6.45 6.22 0.78
CA ILE A 52 5.51 7.34 0.84
C ILE A 52 4.19 6.89 1.46
N LEU A 53 3.66 5.74 1.04
CA LEU A 53 2.41 5.21 1.60
C LEU A 53 2.55 4.91 3.09
N ALA A 54 3.69 4.38 3.51
CA ALA A 54 3.96 4.14 4.93
C ALA A 54 3.94 5.44 5.72
N ARG A 55 4.62 6.47 5.21
CA ARG A 55 4.66 7.79 5.84
C ARG A 55 3.24 8.39 5.97
N GLU A 56 2.46 8.36 4.89
CA GLU A 56 1.15 9.01 4.86
C GLU A 56 0.11 8.28 5.70
N THR A 57 0.27 6.97 5.89
CA THR A 57 -0.64 6.19 6.73
C THR A 57 -0.15 6.03 8.17
N GLY A 58 1.07 6.51 8.46
CA GLY A 58 1.65 6.40 9.80
C GLY A 58 2.01 4.98 10.21
N ARG A 59 2.26 4.11 9.24
CA ARG A 59 2.64 2.71 9.47
C ARG A 59 4.06 2.47 8.97
N SER A 60 4.72 1.47 9.54
CA SER A 60 6.01 1.04 9.01
C SER A 60 5.82 0.22 7.74
N LEU A 61 6.89 0.09 6.96
CA LEU A 61 6.83 -0.64 5.70
C LEU A 61 6.42 -2.10 5.90
N ASP A 62 6.96 -2.75 6.91
CA ASP A 62 6.67 -4.15 7.21
C ASP A 62 5.27 -4.36 7.78
N GLU A 63 4.65 -3.32 8.33
CA GLU A 63 3.24 -3.37 8.72
C GLU A 63 2.31 -3.32 7.51
N LEU A 64 2.74 -2.67 6.42
CA LEU A 64 1.93 -2.50 5.22
C LEU A 64 2.08 -3.61 4.21
N PHE A 65 3.29 -4.12 4.01
CA PHE A 65 3.59 -5.09 2.95
C PHE A 65 4.43 -6.24 3.49
N TRP A 66 4.11 -7.46 3.08
CA TRP A 66 4.86 -8.64 3.47
C TRP A 66 4.69 -9.76 2.45
N ILE A 67 5.55 -10.74 2.51
CA ILE A 67 5.46 -11.93 1.67
C ILE A 67 4.40 -12.86 2.28
N GLU A 68 3.50 -13.37 1.45
CA GLU A 68 2.45 -14.27 1.89
C GLU A 68 3.05 -15.49 2.61
N GLY A 69 2.47 -15.82 3.76
CA GLY A 69 2.91 -16.97 4.56
C GLY A 69 4.02 -16.69 5.54
N GLU A 70 4.60 -15.48 5.54
CA GLU A 70 5.72 -15.13 6.42
C GLU A 70 5.35 -14.21 7.57
N ARG A 71 4.06 -13.93 7.73
CA ARG A 71 3.62 -13.03 8.79
C ARG A 71 2.83 -13.74 9.88
#